data_cab34b0dee3877ec76d72d246c085d31
#
_entry.id   cab34b0dee3877ec76d72d246c085d31
#
_cell.length_a   1.000
_cell.length_b   1.000
_cell.length_c   1.000
_cell.angle_alpha   90.00
_cell.angle_beta   90.00
_cell.angle_gamma   90.00
#
_symmetry.space_group_name_H-M   'P 1'
#
loop_
_entity.id
_entity.type
_entity.pdbx_description
1 polymer ?
#
loop_
_entity_poly.entity_id
_entity_poly.type
_entity_poly.pdbx_seq_one_letter_code
_entity_poly.pdbx_strand_id
1 'polypeptide(L)'
;VIISEENKFWKFISNKKYLNKSILETDKRLLEKFYLNKGYYDVVIDSSTVDYFDNNTFKLTYKINAGEKYIVNNASLDLPIDYNKENFNDVRKYLNKLINKTYSFNKVSRVVEEIDKISLSREYDFINAEIIENKLDQNKIDIIFKVKESEKFYIERINVFGNNITQENVIRNSLEVDEGDPFNELLNAKSINNIKSLRIFKKVQSDVVEGSTPNTKIVNIEVEEKPTGEISIGAGVGSEGGSVGFAVSENNFLGKGIKLATSLSVTDDSIRGEFTIKNPNFNYSNKSLSTTIESTNIDKLTENGYETTKTGFSIGTGFEQFENTYFRPTLSTYFEDLTTNSKASTNLKKQSGTYFDTKLNYNIDFDNRNQRFQTSEGNRIVFAQGIPLISEEYSLRNTFEYQTWKKFNNEVVTNISLYGSMINSLKDENVRITDRLSLPRKRLKGFQFGAIGPVDAGDYVGGNYATVM
;
A
#
# COMPACT_ATOMS: atom_id res chain seq x y z
N VAL A 1 8.79 -22.87 -1.16
CA VAL A 1 8.92 -22.81 0.30
C VAL A 1 10.29 -22.33 0.70
N ILE A 2 11.36 -22.83 0.07
CA ILE A 2 12.76 -22.49 0.32
C ILE A 2 13.23 -21.30 -0.51
N ILE A 3 14.30 -20.62 -0.08
CA ILE A 3 14.92 -19.48 -0.79
C ILE A 3 15.89 -19.99 -1.86
N SER A 4 16.60 -21.11 -1.61
CA SER A 4 17.53 -21.71 -2.59
C SER A 4 16.78 -22.05 -3.88
N GLU A 5 17.40 -21.76 -5.02
CA GLU A 5 16.82 -21.95 -6.34
C GLU A 5 17.65 -22.91 -7.20
N GLU A 6 16.95 -23.75 -8.01
CA GLU A 6 17.62 -24.55 -9.04
C GLU A 6 18.36 -23.69 -10.06
N ASN A 7 19.53 -24.15 -10.49
CA ASN A 7 20.26 -23.52 -11.57
C ASN A 7 19.57 -23.82 -12.92
N LYS A 8 18.88 -22.81 -13.46
CA LYS A 8 18.22 -22.86 -14.78
C LYS A 8 18.75 -21.73 -15.65
N PHE A 9 18.87 -21.97 -16.98
CA PHE A 9 19.51 -21.02 -17.90
C PHE A 9 18.81 -19.64 -17.91
N TRP A 10 17.50 -19.57 -17.66
CA TRP A 10 16.73 -18.31 -17.59
C TRP A 10 16.84 -17.57 -16.23
N LYS A 11 17.50 -18.20 -15.24
CA LYS A 11 17.74 -17.59 -13.91
C LYS A 11 19.15 -17.02 -13.76
N PHE A 12 19.71 -16.48 -14.84
CA PHE A 12 21.10 -16.01 -14.87
C PHE A 12 21.38 -14.81 -13.94
N ILE A 13 20.36 -14.03 -13.57
CA ILE A 13 20.49 -12.87 -12.66
C ILE A 13 20.35 -13.27 -11.19
N SER A 14 19.77 -14.44 -10.87
CA SER A 14 19.52 -14.84 -9.49
C SER A 14 20.81 -15.31 -8.79
N ASN A 15 21.11 -14.68 -7.64
CA ASN A 15 22.20 -15.10 -6.75
C ASN A 15 21.81 -16.25 -5.81
N LYS A 16 20.52 -16.63 -5.76
CA LYS A 16 19.97 -17.66 -4.86
C LYS A 16 20.31 -19.10 -5.29
N LYS A 17 20.90 -19.23 -6.47
CA LYS A 17 21.41 -20.51 -7.03
C LYS A 17 22.80 -20.88 -6.52
N TYR A 18 23.49 -19.94 -5.82
CA TYR A 18 24.79 -20.21 -5.25
C TYR A 18 24.70 -20.70 -3.82
N LEU A 19 25.57 -21.65 -3.45
CA LEU A 19 25.61 -22.18 -2.10
C LEU A 19 26.00 -21.12 -1.08
N ASN A 20 25.14 -20.90 -0.10
CA ASN A 20 25.36 -19.95 1.00
C ASN A 20 24.85 -20.52 2.31
N LYS A 21 25.71 -20.60 3.32
CA LYS A 21 25.38 -21.16 4.64
C LYS A 21 24.18 -20.45 5.29
N SER A 22 24.10 -19.13 5.20
CA SER A 22 22.99 -18.35 5.77
C SER A 22 21.65 -18.67 5.09
N ILE A 23 21.68 -18.90 3.77
CA ILE A 23 20.49 -19.31 3.00
C ILE A 23 20.05 -20.72 3.43
N LEU A 24 20.99 -21.65 3.62
CA LEU A 24 20.68 -23.02 4.06
C LEU A 24 20.01 -23.05 5.45
N GLU A 25 20.52 -22.27 6.40
CA GLU A 25 19.90 -22.17 7.74
C GLU A 25 18.52 -21.50 7.67
N THR A 26 18.33 -20.55 6.77
CA THR A 26 17.03 -19.93 6.53
C THR A 26 16.06 -20.93 5.88
N ASP A 27 16.53 -21.70 4.92
CA ASP A 27 15.72 -22.75 4.25
C ASP A 27 15.26 -23.81 5.25
N LYS A 28 16.10 -24.23 6.19
CA LYS A 28 15.71 -25.17 7.26
C LYS A 28 14.56 -24.60 8.09
N ARG A 29 14.68 -23.36 8.54
CA ARG A 29 13.63 -22.68 9.31
C ARG A 29 12.33 -22.53 8.52
N LEU A 30 12.43 -22.24 7.21
CA LEU A 30 11.26 -22.13 6.34
C LEU A 30 10.59 -23.48 6.11
N LEU A 31 11.36 -24.54 5.97
CA LEU A 31 10.83 -25.91 5.86
C LEU A 31 10.16 -26.33 7.17
N GLU A 32 10.79 -26.12 8.32
CA GLU A 32 10.19 -26.40 9.63
C GLU A 32 8.87 -25.65 9.80
N LYS A 33 8.87 -24.33 9.57
CA LYS A 33 7.66 -23.50 9.62
C LYS A 33 6.58 -23.98 8.64
N PHE A 34 6.96 -24.44 7.45
CA PHE A 34 6.02 -25.01 6.47
C PHE A 34 5.35 -26.27 7.01
N TYR A 35 6.10 -27.21 7.58
CA TYR A 35 5.55 -28.44 8.15
C TYR A 35 4.70 -28.18 9.39
N LEU A 36 5.14 -27.30 10.30
CA LEU A 36 4.34 -26.83 11.43
C LEU A 36 2.99 -26.24 10.98
N ASN A 37 2.97 -25.50 9.88
CA ASN A 37 1.73 -24.95 9.32
C ASN A 37 0.83 -26.00 8.64
N LYS A 38 1.37 -27.19 8.35
CA LYS A 38 0.62 -28.34 7.83
C LYS A 38 0.18 -29.29 8.93
N GLY A 39 0.49 -28.99 10.18
CA GLY A 39 0.10 -29.74 11.36
C GLY A 39 1.15 -30.72 11.88
N TYR A 40 2.28 -30.83 11.25
CA TYR A 40 3.36 -31.72 11.71
C TYR A 40 4.13 -31.04 12.84
N TYR A 41 3.60 -31.17 14.06
CA TYR A 41 4.11 -30.47 15.24
C TYR A 41 5.51 -30.93 15.65
N ASP A 42 5.82 -32.23 15.52
CA ASP A 42 7.09 -32.84 15.88
C ASP A 42 8.10 -32.89 14.73
N VAL A 43 7.93 -32.05 13.73
CA VAL A 43 8.84 -32.02 12.58
C VAL A 43 10.28 -31.71 13.01
N VAL A 44 11.21 -32.51 12.52
CA VAL A 44 12.65 -32.31 12.72
C VAL A 44 13.33 -32.33 11.34
N ILE A 45 14.16 -31.32 11.09
CA ILE A 45 15.05 -31.32 9.93
C ILE A 45 16.38 -31.92 10.39
N ASP A 46 16.54 -33.24 10.20
CA ASP A 46 17.68 -34.01 10.70
C ASP A 46 19.01 -33.52 10.12
N SER A 47 19.04 -33.29 8.82
CA SER A 47 20.27 -32.87 8.15
C SER A 47 19.99 -32.14 6.83
N SER A 48 20.95 -31.34 6.40
CA SER A 48 21.11 -30.90 5.02
C SER A 48 22.46 -31.35 4.53
N THR A 49 22.51 -32.08 3.41
CA THR A 49 23.75 -32.50 2.77
C THR A 49 23.93 -31.76 1.47
N VAL A 50 25.19 -31.49 1.15
CA VAL A 50 25.58 -30.85 -0.10
C VAL A 50 26.57 -31.79 -0.78
N ASP A 51 26.16 -32.40 -1.87
CA ASP A 51 27.00 -33.23 -2.72
C ASP A 51 27.51 -32.38 -3.89
N TYR A 52 28.80 -32.28 -4.04
CA TYR A 52 29.44 -31.52 -5.12
C TYR A 52 29.77 -32.42 -6.31
N PHE A 53 29.57 -31.93 -7.52
CA PHE A 53 29.86 -32.65 -8.77
C PHE A 53 30.90 -31.90 -9.60
N ASP A 54 31.69 -32.65 -10.40
CA ASP A 54 32.83 -32.16 -11.19
C ASP A 54 32.49 -31.07 -12.22
N ASN A 55 31.22 -30.89 -12.53
CA ASN A 55 30.73 -29.86 -13.46
C ASN A 55 30.38 -28.52 -12.79
N ASN A 56 30.96 -28.23 -11.62
CA ASN A 56 30.67 -27.05 -10.81
C ASN A 56 29.21 -26.92 -10.36
N THR A 57 28.54 -28.04 -10.23
CA THR A 57 27.17 -28.11 -9.66
C THR A 57 27.16 -28.79 -8.32
N PHE A 58 26.13 -28.54 -7.53
CA PHE A 58 25.91 -29.25 -6.27
C PHE A 58 24.46 -29.66 -6.14
N LYS A 59 24.23 -30.75 -5.39
CA LYS A 59 22.91 -31.24 -5.02
C LYS A 59 22.70 -30.95 -3.53
N LEU A 60 21.63 -30.22 -3.24
CA LEU A 60 21.22 -29.94 -1.88
C LEU A 60 20.10 -30.91 -1.49
N THR A 61 20.28 -31.65 -0.41
CA THR A 61 19.34 -32.63 0.09
C THR A 61 18.97 -32.30 1.54
N TYR A 62 17.68 -32.18 1.83
CA TYR A 62 17.15 -32.06 3.20
C TYR A 62 16.51 -33.38 3.62
N LYS A 63 16.96 -33.91 4.76
CA LYS A 63 16.35 -35.08 5.36
C LYS A 63 15.40 -34.59 6.45
N ILE A 64 14.10 -34.87 6.27
CA ILE A 64 13.03 -34.36 7.12
C ILE A 64 12.30 -35.51 7.75
N ASN A 65 12.23 -35.52 9.09
CA ASN A 65 11.32 -36.35 9.84
C ASN A 65 10.09 -35.51 10.21
N ALA A 66 8.98 -35.70 9.48
CA ALA A 66 7.80 -34.89 9.67
C ALA A 66 7.00 -35.25 10.93
N GLY A 67 7.10 -36.48 11.40
CA GLY A 67 6.23 -36.99 12.48
C GLY A 67 4.76 -37.11 12.03
N GLU A 68 3.87 -37.12 13.00
CA GLU A 68 2.42 -37.20 12.81
C GLU A 68 1.75 -35.82 12.78
N LYS A 69 0.55 -35.74 12.23
CA LYS A 69 -0.25 -34.49 12.24
C LYS A 69 -1.03 -34.36 13.52
N TYR A 70 -0.92 -33.21 14.15
CA TYR A 70 -1.67 -32.85 15.35
C TYR A 70 -2.94 -32.05 15.03
N ILE A 71 -3.97 -32.30 15.84
CA ILE A 71 -5.23 -31.56 15.82
C ILE A 71 -5.35 -30.80 17.12
N VAL A 72 -5.72 -29.52 17.06
CA VAL A 72 -6.00 -28.73 18.25
C VAL A 72 -7.29 -29.20 18.87
N ASN A 73 -7.19 -29.81 20.05
CA ASN A 73 -8.34 -30.31 20.81
C ASN A 73 -9.07 -29.15 21.53
N ASN A 74 -8.31 -28.32 22.23
CA ASN A 74 -8.82 -27.12 22.89
C ASN A 74 -7.86 -25.95 22.71
N ALA A 75 -8.42 -24.74 22.68
CA ALA A 75 -7.66 -23.49 22.68
C ALA A 75 -8.34 -22.52 23.65
N SER A 76 -7.64 -22.10 24.69
CA SER A 76 -8.18 -21.27 25.75
C SER A 76 -7.32 -20.05 26.02
N LEU A 77 -7.96 -19.01 26.56
CA LEU A 77 -7.32 -17.77 26.98
C LEU A 77 -7.41 -17.69 28.51
N ASP A 78 -6.25 -17.63 29.16
CA ASP A 78 -6.12 -17.45 30.59
C ASP A 78 -5.76 -15.98 30.87
N LEU A 79 -6.68 -15.26 31.54
CA LEU A 79 -6.57 -13.83 31.81
C LEU A 79 -6.43 -13.60 33.33
N PRO A 80 -5.67 -12.59 33.74
CA PRO A 80 -5.70 -12.09 35.11
C PRO A 80 -7.13 -11.75 35.57
N ILE A 81 -7.41 -11.88 36.86
CA ILE A 81 -8.78 -11.76 37.41
C ILE A 81 -9.36 -10.36 37.23
N ASP A 82 -8.52 -9.35 37.25
CA ASP A 82 -8.84 -7.93 37.11
C ASP A 82 -9.04 -7.47 35.67
N TYR A 83 -8.76 -8.33 34.68
CA TYR A 83 -8.88 -7.96 33.28
C TYR A 83 -10.33 -8.12 32.76
N ASN A 84 -10.82 -7.08 32.07
CA ASN A 84 -12.15 -7.14 31.46
C ASN A 84 -12.15 -8.11 30.26
N LYS A 85 -12.91 -9.21 30.42
CA LYS A 85 -13.02 -10.27 29.42
C LYS A 85 -13.60 -9.81 28.10
N GLU A 86 -14.35 -8.70 28.06
CA GLU A 86 -14.97 -8.18 26.85
C GLU A 86 -13.94 -7.58 25.89
N ASN A 87 -12.87 -7.01 26.41
CA ASN A 87 -11.77 -6.45 25.60
C ASN A 87 -11.04 -7.53 24.77
N PHE A 88 -11.17 -8.79 25.14
CA PHE A 88 -10.57 -9.93 24.45
C PHE A 88 -11.55 -10.72 23.56
N ASN A 89 -12.71 -10.17 23.25
CA ASN A 89 -13.70 -10.85 22.41
C ASN A 89 -13.21 -11.15 20.99
N ASP A 90 -12.38 -10.29 20.43
CA ASP A 90 -11.80 -10.52 19.10
C ASP A 90 -10.78 -11.67 19.14
N VAL A 91 -9.95 -11.77 20.17
CA VAL A 91 -9.05 -12.89 20.38
C VAL A 91 -9.83 -14.21 20.44
N ARG A 92 -10.97 -14.26 21.14
CA ARG A 92 -11.81 -15.46 21.23
C ARG A 92 -12.33 -15.95 19.87
N LYS A 93 -12.58 -15.04 18.94
CA LYS A 93 -12.95 -15.41 17.56
C LYS A 93 -11.84 -16.19 16.85
N TYR A 94 -10.58 -15.84 17.12
CA TYR A 94 -9.42 -16.56 16.56
C TYR A 94 -9.19 -17.89 17.27
N LEU A 95 -9.38 -17.97 18.58
CA LEU A 95 -9.31 -19.23 19.35
C LEU A 95 -10.30 -20.27 18.79
N ASN A 96 -11.55 -19.86 18.57
CA ASN A 96 -12.59 -20.73 18.02
C ASN A 96 -12.25 -21.29 16.63
N LYS A 97 -11.42 -20.57 15.86
CA LYS A 97 -10.94 -21.04 14.55
C LYS A 97 -9.82 -22.08 14.63
N LEU A 98 -9.21 -22.26 15.81
CA LEU A 98 -8.18 -23.27 16.07
C LEU A 98 -8.80 -24.62 16.44
N ILE A 99 -9.85 -24.62 17.26
CA ILE A 99 -10.44 -25.82 17.87
C ILE A 99 -10.94 -26.80 16.80
N ASN A 100 -10.62 -28.07 16.95
CA ASN A 100 -10.92 -29.18 16.02
C ASN A 100 -10.34 -28.99 14.62
N LYS A 101 -9.27 -28.21 14.48
CA LYS A 101 -8.55 -28.02 13.22
C LYS A 101 -7.12 -28.50 13.34
N THR A 102 -6.53 -28.86 12.21
CA THR A 102 -5.12 -29.18 12.11
C THR A 102 -4.28 -28.03 12.67
N TYR A 103 -3.32 -28.35 13.53
CA TYR A 103 -2.38 -27.39 14.10
C TYR A 103 -1.73 -26.54 12.99
N SER A 104 -1.52 -25.28 13.27
CA SER A 104 -0.82 -24.37 12.35
C SER A 104 -0.14 -23.27 13.15
N PHE A 105 1.18 -23.24 13.06
CA PHE A 105 2.00 -22.22 13.71
C PHE A 105 1.55 -20.78 13.37
N ASN A 106 1.24 -20.50 12.11
CA ASN A 106 0.77 -19.18 11.70
C ASN A 106 -0.57 -18.78 12.34
N LYS A 107 -1.47 -19.75 12.56
CA LYS A 107 -2.74 -19.46 13.21
C LYS A 107 -2.57 -19.24 14.72
N VAL A 108 -1.67 -19.98 15.36
CA VAL A 108 -1.30 -19.78 16.76
C VAL A 108 -0.63 -18.42 16.95
N SER A 109 0.37 -18.10 16.11
CA SER A 109 1.03 -16.79 16.13
C SER A 109 0.05 -15.64 15.94
N ARG A 110 -0.98 -15.82 15.11
CA ARG A 110 -1.99 -14.78 14.87
C ARG A 110 -2.84 -14.49 16.11
N VAL A 111 -3.07 -15.49 16.98
CA VAL A 111 -3.74 -15.25 18.26
C VAL A 111 -2.87 -14.37 19.16
N VAL A 112 -1.57 -14.63 19.21
CA VAL A 112 -0.62 -13.77 19.94
C VAL A 112 -0.63 -12.36 19.39
N GLU A 113 -0.54 -12.19 18.06
CA GLU A 113 -0.62 -10.89 17.41
C GLU A 113 -1.91 -10.11 17.77
N GLU A 114 -3.05 -10.80 17.92
CA GLU A 114 -4.30 -10.16 18.33
C GLU A 114 -4.30 -9.80 19.82
N ILE A 115 -3.63 -10.59 20.69
CA ILE A 115 -3.42 -10.23 22.10
C ILE A 115 -2.48 -9.01 22.19
N ASP A 116 -1.39 -9.02 21.42
CA ASP A 116 -0.44 -7.91 21.38
C ASP A 116 -1.07 -6.60 20.89
N LYS A 117 -2.05 -6.65 19.98
CA LYS A 117 -2.82 -5.46 19.58
C LYS A 117 -3.61 -4.84 20.73
N ILE A 118 -4.08 -5.64 21.69
CA ILE A 118 -4.76 -5.14 22.89
C ILE A 118 -3.78 -4.39 23.79
N SER A 119 -2.50 -4.79 23.81
CA SER A 119 -1.44 -4.07 24.50
C SER A 119 -1.17 -2.67 23.93
N LEU A 120 -1.65 -2.38 22.72
CA LEU A 120 -1.57 -1.05 22.13
C LEU A 120 -2.66 -0.12 22.68
N SER A 121 -3.68 -0.65 23.38
CA SER A 121 -4.65 0.18 24.08
C SER A 121 -4.05 0.65 25.41
N ARG A 122 -4.33 1.89 25.79
CA ARG A 122 -3.78 2.49 27.02
C ARG A 122 -4.17 1.78 28.32
N GLU A 123 -5.12 0.86 28.25
CA GLU A 123 -5.58 0.08 29.40
C GLU A 123 -4.66 -1.13 29.73
N TYR A 124 -3.85 -1.59 28.73
CA TYR A 124 -3.07 -2.81 28.82
C TYR A 124 -1.64 -2.65 28.27
N ASP A 125 -0.98 -1.55 28.58
CA ASP A 125 0.34 -1.19 28.01
C ASP A 125 1.44 -2.22 28.24
N PHE A 126 1.29 -3.07 29.26
CA PHE A 126 2.32 -4.02 29.73
C PHE A 126 1.80 -5.44 29.81
N ILE A 127 1.21 -5.96 28.75
CA ILE A 127 0.80 -7.37 28.69
C ILE A 127 1.71 -8.17 27.76
N ASN A 128 1.87 -9.44 28.09
CA ASN A 128 2.55 -10.43 27.27
C ASN A 128 1.73 -11.72 27.23
N ALA A 129 1.78 -12.43 26.12
CA ALA A 129 1.11 -13.72 25.94
C ALA A 129 2.13 -14.86 25.93
N GLU A 130 2.08 -15.72 26.93
CA GLU A 130 2.82 -16.97 26.96
C GLU A 130 1.97 -18.09 26.37
N ILE A 131 2.52 -18.87 25.43
CA ILE A 131 1.84 -20.00 24.83
C ILE A 131 2.25 -21.25 25.57
N ILE A 132 1.28 -21.98 26.13
CA ILE A 132 1.48 -23.28 26.76
C ILE A 132 0.81 -24.33 25.88
N GLU A 133 1.62 -25.23 25.29
CA GLU A 133 1.17 -26.27 24.37
C GLU A 133 1.32 -27.63 25.04
N ASN A 134 0.21 -28.28 25.36
CA ASN A 134 0.15 -29.57 26.01
C ASN A 134 -0.24 -30.66 25.03
N LYS A 135 0.67 -31.60 24.77
CA LYS A 135 0.39 -32.77 23.94
C LYS A 135 -0.50 -33.74 24.68
N LEU A 136 -1.48 -34.25 23.98
CA LEU A 136 -2.40 -35.29 24.46
C LEU A 136 -2.22 -36.56 23.60
N ASP A 137 -2.81 -37.67 24.05
CA ASP A 137 -2.87 -38.89 23.28
C ASP A 137 -3.64 -38.69 21.96
N GLN A 138 -3.41 -39.60 20.99
CA GLN A 138 -4.05 -39.55 19.65
C GLN A 138 -3.73 -38.32 18.81
N ASN A 139 -2.50 -37.80 18.90
CA ASN A 139 -2.02 -36.66 18.14
C ASN A 139 -2.89 -35.39 18.30
N LYS A 140 -3.33 -35.15 19.53
CA LYS A 140 -4.06 -33.94 19.91
C LYS A 140 -3.18 -33.02 20.72
N ILE A 141 -3.50 -31.72 20.68
CA ILE A 141 -2.78 -30.69 21.43
C ILE A 141 -3.77 -29.69 22.00
N ASP A 142 -3.62 -29.36 23.28
CA ASP A 142 -4.30 -28.25 23.93
C ASP A 142 -3.38 -27.04 23.98
N ILE A 143 -3.92 -25.88 23.66
CA ILE A 143 -3.18 -24.62 23.61
C ILE A 143 -3.80 -23.64 24.60
N ILE A 144 -3.00 -23.15 25.54
CA ILE A 144 -3.41 -22.14 26.52
C ILE A 144 -2.60 -20.87 26.22
N PHE A 145 -3.30 -19.80 25.91
CA PHE A 145 -2.71 -18.47 25.78
C PHE A 145 -2.85 -17.79 27.14
N LYS A 146 -1.75 -17.75 27.89
CA LYS A 146 -1.71 -17.14 29.22
C LYS A 146 -1.26 -15.70 29.10
N VAL A 147 -2.18 -14.77 29.34
CA VAL A 147 -1.87 -13.34 29.39
C VAL A 147 -1.31 -13.01 30.78
N LYS A 148 -0.16 -12.36 30.79
CA LYS A 148 0.50 -11.91 32.01
C LYS A 148 0.83 -10.43 31.89
N GLU A 149 0.81 -9.73 33.01
CA GLU A 149 1.43 -8.41 33.09
C GLU A 149 2.95 -8.58 32.90
N SER A 150 3.54 -7.84 31.98
CA SER A 150 4.99 -7.83 31.76
C SER A 150 5.66 -6.79 32.65
N GLU A 151 6.97 -6.84 32.74
CA GLU A 151 7.74 -5.79 33.41
C GLU A 151 7.48 -4.43 32.76
N LYS A 152 7.31 -3.40 33.60
CA LYS A 152 6.99 -2.03 33.15
C LYS A 152 8.28 -1.29 32.82
N PHE A 153 8.52 -1.09 31.53
CA PHE A 153 9.61 -0.24 31.06
C PHE A 153 9.05 1.01 30.41
N TYR A 154 9.72 2.14 30.66
CA TYR A 154 9.38 3.41 30.01
C TYR A 154 10.54 3.87 29.15
N ILE A 155 10.22 4.61 28.08
CA ILE A 155 11.24 5.19 27.22
C ILE A 155 11.86 6.39 27.90
N GLU A 156 13.13 6.26 28.29
CA GLU A 156 13.87 7.38 28.90
C GLU A 156 14.26 8.42 27.83
N ARG A 157 14.73 7.94 26.67
CA ARG A 157 15.22 8.79 25.59
C ARG A 157 15.22 8.06 24.28
N ILE A 158 14.96 8.81 23.20
CA ILE A 158 15.09 8.35 21.83
C ILE A 158 16.24 9.12 21.15
N ASN A 159 17.30 8.41 20.78
CA ASN A 159 18.42 8.97 20.08
C ASN A 159 18.30 8.66 18.58
N VAL A 160 18.60 9.65 17.74
CA VAL A 160 18.64 9.50 16.28
C VAL A 160 20.05 9.75 15.78
N PHE A 161 20.55 8.84 14.97
CA PHE A 161 21.91 8.89 14.40
C PHE A 161 21.90 8.69 12.89
N GLY A 162 22.85 9.33 12.19
CA GLY A 162 23.07 9.14 10.76
C GLY A 162 22.26 10.06 9.85
N ASN A 163 21.43 10.95 10.41
CA ASN A 163 20.64 11.92 9.68
C ASN A 163 21.42 13.22 9.43
N ASN A 164 22.37 13.19 8.50
CA ASN A 164 23.25 14.34 8.22
C ASN A 164 22.55 15.45 7.42
N ILE A 165 21.59 15.08 6.56
CA ILE A 165 20.82 15.99 5.68
C ILE A 165 19.40 16.11 6.21
N THR A 166 18.78 14.98 6.58
CA THR A 166 17.39 14.93 7.05
C THR A 166 17.28 15.54 8.44
N GLN A 167 16.35 16.46 8.59
CA GLN A 167 16.06 17.07 9.91
C GLN A 167 15.52 15.98 10.85
N GLU A 168 15.98 15.99 12.10
CA GLU A 168 15.60 15.00 13.11
C GLU A 168 14.08 14.92 13.34
N ASN A 169 13.39 16.04 13.25
CA ASN A 169 11.93 16.10 13.38
C ASN A 169 11.19 15.27 12.32
N VAL A 170 11.75 15.07 11.12
CA VAL A 170 11.15 14.21 10.09
C VAL A 170 11.11 12.76 10.56
N ILE A 171 12.16 12.33 11.26
CA ILE A 171 12.26 10.98 11.83
C ILE A 171 11.37 10.86 13.05
N ARG A 172 11.47 11.81 14.01
CA ARG A 172 10.68 11.81 15.24
C ARG A 172 9.18 11.83 14.97
N ASN A 173 8.72 12.58 13.98
CA ASN A 173 7.30 12.63 13.58
C ASN A 173 6.78 11.33 12.93
N SER A 174 7.64 10.37 12.64
CA SER A 174 7.27 9.06 12.14
C SER A 174 7.20 8.00 13.24
N LEU A 175 7.53 8.37 14.49
CA LEU A 175 7.47 7.49 15.64
C LEU A 175 6.03 7.36 16.13
N GLU A 176 5.73 6.20 16.69
CA GLU A 176 4.45 5.90 17.35
C GLU A 176 4.55 6.02 18.87
N VAL A 177 5.76 6.32 19.37
CA VAL A 177 6.09 6.45 20.79
C VAL A 177 6.94 7.67 21.02
N ASP A 178 6.79 8.29 22.20
CA ASP A 178 7.58 9.42 22.66
C ASP A 178 8.40 9.07 23.91
N GLU A 179 9.30 9.97 24.29
CA GLU A 179 10.04 9.88 25.54
C GLU A 179 9.07 10.01 26.72
N GLY A 180 9.15 9.08 27.69
CA GLY A 180 8.23 8.95 28.81
C GLY A 180 7.08 7.98 28.59
N ASP A 181 6.84 7.52 27.33
CA ASP A 181 5.80 6.53 27.04
C ASP A 181 6.22 5.13 27.53
N PRO A 182 5.23 4.22 27.77
CA PRO A 182 5.49 2.81 27.95
C PRO A 182 6.23 2.23 26.74
N PHE A 183 7.33 1.50 26.99
CA PHE A 183 8.03 0.82 25.92
C PHE A 183 7.21 -0.36 25.41
N ASN A 184 6.94 -0.37 24.13
CA ASN A 184 6.25 -1.46 23.44
C ASN A 184 7.01 -1.82 22.15
N GLU A 185 7.40 -3.07 22.00
CA GLU A 185 8.19 -3.55 20.86
C GLU A 185 7.44 -3.44 19.54
N LEU A 186 6.11 -3.65 19.53
CA LEU A 186 5.29 -3.52 18.33
C LEU A 186 5.22 -2.06 17.87
N LEU A 187 5.02 -1.12 18.81
CA LEU A 187 5.02 0.32 18.47
C LEU A 187 6.41 0.78 17.99
N ASN A 188 7.49 0.27 18.59
CA ASN A 188 8.84 0.51 18.11
C ASN A 188 9.03 -0.04 16.68
N ALA A 189 8.63 -1.28 16.43
CA ALA A 189 8.69 -1.87 15.10
C ALA A 189 7.83 -1.10 14.07
N LYS A 190 6.66 -0.61 14.46
CA LYS A 190 5.80 0.23 13.64
C LYS A 190 6.47 1.56 13.33
N SER A 191 7.09 2.21 14.32
CA SER A 191 7.90 3.43 14.17
C SER A 191 8.99 3.23 13.11
N ILE A 192 9.76 2.16 13.20
CA ILE A 192 10.81 1.84 12.23
C ILE A 192 10.24 1.61 10.83
N ASN A 193 9.09 0.95 10.71
CA ASN A 193 8.42 0.75 9.42
C ASN A 193 7.89 2.08 8.83
N ASN A 194 7.39 2.98 9.67
CA ASN A 194 6.98 4.33 9.26
C ASN A 194 8.17 5.12 8.69
N ILE A 195 9.32 5.10 9.39
CA ILE A 195 10.56 5.76 8.91
C ILE A 195 11.00 5.14 7.58
N LYS A 196 11.01 3.79 7.44
CA LYS A 196 11.31 3.11 6.16
C LYS A 196 10.36 3.53 5.04
N SER A 197 9.09 3.80 5.37
CA SER A 197 8.07 4.19 4.40
C SER A 197 8.28 5.56 3.79
N LEU A 198 9.08 6.44 4.42
CA LEU A 198 9.51 7.72 3.87
C LEU A 198 10.34 7.54 2.59
N ARG A 199 11.02 6.39 2.43
CA ARG A 199 11.85 6.04 1.26
C ARG A 199 13.04 6.99 1.01
N ILE A 200 13.46 7.73 2.02
CA ILE A 200 14.61 8.63 1.98
C ILE A 200 15.87 8.01 2.60
N PHE A 201 15.73 6.87 3.24
CA PHE A 201 16.83 6.13 3.86
C PHE A 201 17.12 4.82 3.10
N LYS A 202 18.38 4.43 3.07
CA LYS A 202 18.85 3.15 2.54
C LYS A 202 18.69 2.04 3.59
N LYS A 203 18.98 2.38 4.86
CA LYS A 203 18.89 1.49 6.01
C LYS A 203 18.25 2.23 7.17
N VAL A 204 17.40 1.54 7.90
CA VAL A 204 16.80 2.02 9.17
C VAL A 204 16.78 0.84 10.11
N GLN A 205 17.35 1.00 11.28
CA GLN A 205 17.32 0.00 12.36
C GLN A 205 17.18 0.70 13.71
N SER A 206 16.66 -0.03 14.70
CA SER A 206 16.68 0.43 16.07
C SER A 206 17.37 -0.59 16.96
N ASP A 207 18.06 -0.08 17.96
CA ASP A 207 18.65 -0.84 19.05
C ASP A 207 18.10 -0.30 20.38
N VAL A 208 17.67 -1.20 21.25
CA VAL A 208 17.06 -0.85 22.53
C VAL A 208 18.00 -1.31 23.63
N VAL A 209 18.46 -0.35 24.42
CA VAL A 209 19.38 -0.61 25.55
C VAL A 209 18.75 -0.20 26.87
N GLU A 210 19.27 -0.72 27.97
CA GLU A 210 18.84 -0.34 29.31
C GLU A 210 19.12 1.17 29.55
N GLY A 211 18.18 1.82 30.25
CA GLY A 211 18.30 3.22 30.62
C GLY A 211 19.12 3.45 31.87
N SER A 212 19.08 4.67 32.39
CA SER A 212 19.81 5.08 33.61
C SER A 212 19.17 4.51 34.89
N THR A 213 17.91 4.09 34.83
CA THR A 213 17.19 3.44 35.95
C THR A 213 16.71 2.04 35.56
N PRO A 214 16.46 1.13 36.53
CA PRO A 214 16.11 -0.24 36.22
C PRO A 214 14.87 -0.44 35.36
N ASN A 215 13.95 0.53 35.33
CA ASN A 215 12.68 0.43 34.61
C ASN A 215 12.62 1.33 33.39
N THR A 216 13.79 1.77 32.87
CA THR A 216 13.84 2.63 31.70
C THR A 216 14.65 1.99 30.57
N LYS A 217 14.30 2.35 29.34
CA LYS A 217 15.01 1.94 28.13
C LYS A 217 15.33 3.15 27.25
N ILE A 218 16.45 3.07 26.55
CA ILE A 218 16.86 4.05 25.57
C ILE A 218 16.70 3.40 24.19
N VAL A 219 15.98 4.07 23.30
CA VAL A 219 15.80 3.63 21.92
C VAL A 219 16.78 4.40 21.03
N ASN A 220 17.73 3.68 20.43
CA ASN A 220 18.68 4.23 19.48
C ASN A 220 18.21 3.92 18.06
N ILE A 221 17.91 4.93 17.27
CA ILE A 221 17.49 4.80 15.87
C ILE A 221 18.67 5.22 14.99
N GLU A 222 19.16 4.29 14.21
CA GLU A 222 20.25 4.53 13.25
C GLU A 222 19.70 4.52 11.83
N VAL A 223 19.95 5.59 11.08
CA VAL A 223 19.55 5.72 9.67
C VAL A 223 20.77 5.89 8.78
N GLU A 224 20.73 5.32 7.58
CA GLU A 224 21.66 5.56 6.50
C GLU A 224 20.93 6.28 5.37
N GLU A 225 21.29 7.53 5.12
CA GLU A 225 20.67 8.34 4.07
C GLU A 225 21.07 7.84 2.67
N LYS A 226 20.21 8.10 1.70
CA LYS A 226 20.48 7.86 0.29
C LYS A 226 20.12 9.08 -0.54
N PRO A 227 20.64 9.20 -1.77
CA PRO A 227 20.17 10.22 -2.70
C PRO A 227 18.64 10.11 -2.87
N THR A 228 17.94 11.24 -2.76
CA THR A 228 16.48 11.34 -2.78
C THR A 228 15.94 11.98 -4.05
N GLY A 229 16.86 12.58 -4.85
CA GLY A 229 16.58 13.07 -6.19
C GLY A 229 16.53 11.95 -7.21
N GLU A 230 15.52 11.97 -8.09
CA GLU A 230 15.32 11.03 -9.17
C GLU A 230 14.99 11.75 -10.47
N ILE A 231 15.65 11.35 -11.55
CA ILE A 231 15.36 11.80 -12.92
C ILE A 231 14.89 10.59 -13.71
N SER A 232 13.72 10.72 -14.36
CA SER A 232 13.14 9.68 -15.20
C SER A 232 12.90 10.20 -16.59
N ILE A 233 13.34 9.45 -17.59
CA ILE A 233 13.07 9.71 -19.01
C ILE A 233 12.47 8.43 -19.56
N GLY A 234 11.35 8.57 -20.25
CA GLY A 234 10.66 7.45 -20.89
C GLY A 234 10.23 7.82 -22.32
N ALA A 235 10.30 6.86 -23.22
CA ALA A 235 9.72 6.97 -24.54
C ALA A 235 8.98 5.68 -24.87
N GLY A 236 7.87 5.79 -25.58
CA GLY A 236 7.05 4.65 -25.98
C GLY A 236 6.36 4.90 -27.30
N VAL A 237 6.03 3.81 -27.99
CA VAL A 237 5.22 3.83 -29.20
C VAL A 237 4.07 2.85 -29.00
N GLY A 238 2.87 3.26 -29.31
CA GLY A 238 1.66 2.45 -29.17
C GLY A 238 0.70 2.66 -30.33
N SER A 239 -0.50 2.07 -30.24
CA SER A 239 -1.57 2.23 -31.23
C SER A 239 -2.08 3.65 -31.38
N GLU A 240 -1.72 4.55 -30.47
CA GLU A 240 -2.12 5.96 -30.45
C GLU A 240 -0.92 6.90 -30.66
N GLY A 241 0.12 6.38 -31.34
CA GLY A 241 1.31 7.17 -31.67
C GLY A 241 2.45 7.06 -30.68
N GLY A 242 3.35 8.03 -30.75
CA GLY A 242 4.52 8.16 -29.90
C GLY A 242 4.22 8.86 -28.57
N SER A 243 5.01 8.57 -27.58
CA SER A 243 5.00 9.31 -26.31
C SER A 243 6.41 9.50 -25.78
N VAL A 244 6.69 10.68 -25.24
CA VAL A 244 7.93 10.99 -24.53
C VAL A 244 7.58 11.61 -23.18
N GLY A 245 8.19 11.11 -22.13
CA GLY A 245 8.00 11.62 -20.78
C GLY A 245 9.34 11.97 -20.13
N PHE A 246 9.33 13.06 -19.39
CA PHE A 246 10.43 13.51 -18.56
C PHE A 246 9.89 13.83 -17.16
N ALA A 247 10.55 13.35 -16.13
CA ALA A 247 10.18 13.69 -14.75
C ALA A 247 11.42 13.88 -13.88
N VAL A 248 11.34 14.84 -12.99
CA VAL A 248 12.32 15.08 -11.92
C VAL A 248 11.58 15.12 -10.61
N SER A 249 12.07 14.41 -9.62
CA SER A 249 11.53 14.47 -8.28
C SER A 249 12.63 14.52 -7.23
N GLU A 250 12.36 15.23 -6.14
CA GLU A 250 13.13 15.26 -4.90
C GLU A 250 12.19 14.86 -3.76
N ASN A 251 12.54 13.83 -3.00
CA ASN A 251 11.66 13.29 -1.96
C ASN A 251 12.00 13.82 -0.55
N ASN A 252 13.08 14.58 -0.41
CA ASN A 252 13.53 15.13 0.88
C ASN A 252 14.05 16.55 0.73
N PHE A 253 13.27 17.42 0.10
CA PHE A 253 13.68 18.79 -0.18
C PHE A 253 14.06 19.55 1.11
N LEU A 254 15.26 20.10 1.13
CA LEU A 254 15.89 20.78 2.29
C LEU A 254 15.95 19.90 3.56
N GLY A 255 15.98 18.59 3.43
CA GLY A 255 15.97 17.67 4.58
C GLY A 255 14.65 17.64 5.36
N LYS A 256 13.57 18.20 4.83
CA LYS A 256 12.27 18.35 5.51
C LYS A 256 11.27 17.24 5.19
N GLY A 257 11.67 16.20 4.47
CA GLY A 257 10.76 15.15 4.00
C GLY A 257 9.71 15.66 3.00
N ILE A 258 9.85 16.89 2.49
CA ILE A 258 8.95 17.46 1.50
C ILE A 258 9.30 16.90 0.13
N LYS A 259 8.28 16.45 -0.59
CA LYS A 259 8.44 15.99 -1.97
C LYS A 259 8.15 17.12 -2.95
N LEU A 260 9.12 17.38 -3.85
CA LEU A 260 8.93 18.16 -5.06
C LEU A 260 8.92 17.21 -6.24
N ALA A 261 8.01 17.41 -7.19
CA ALA A 261 8.00 16.64 -8.43
C ALA A 261 7.56 17.54 -9.58
N THR A 262 8.25 17.43 -10.71
CA THR A 262 7.83 18.02 -11.96
C THR A 262 7.84 16.95 -13.04
N SER A 263 6.88 17.00 -13.94
CA SER A 263 6.80 16.10 -15.07
C SER A 263 6.33 16.83 -16.32
N LEU A 264 6.84 16.38 -17.46
CA LEU A 264 6.39 16.77 -18.79
C LEU A 264 6.14 15.50 -19.60
N SER A 265 4.95 15.38 -20.17
CA SER A 265 4.58 14.28 -21.06
C SER A 265 4.09 14.86 -22.38
N VAL A 266 4.64 14.36 -23.46
CA VAL A 266 4.29 14.74 -24.83
C VAL A 266 3.84 13.49 -25.56
N THR A 267 2.68 13.57 -26.21
CA THR A 267 2.16 12.56 -27.13
C THR A 267 1.88 13.23 -28.48
N ASP A 268 1.45 12.46 -29.47
CA ASP A 268 1.14 13.02 -30.80
C ASP A 268 0.04 14.08 -30.75
N ASP A 269 -0.89 13.96 -29.80
CA ASP A 269 -2.07 14.82 -29.67
C ASP A 269 -2.14 15.58 -28.35
N SER A 270 -1.13 15.47 -27.46
CA SER A 270 -1.20 16.16 -26.16
C SER A 270 0.16 16.51 -25.55
N ILE A 271 0.18 17.64 -24.85
CA ILE A 271 1.30 18.07 -24.00
C ILE A 271 0.75 18.32 -22.62
N ARG A 272 1.34 17.67 -21.61
CA ARG A 272 0.99 17.85 -20.21
C ARG A 272 2.21 18.18 -19.38
N GLY A 273 2.16 19.30 -18.66
CA GLY A 273 3.13 19.69 -17.65
C GLY A 273 2.48 19.67 -16.26
N GLU A 274 3.22 19.20 -15.26
CA GLU A 274 2.77 19.16 -13.87
C GLU A 274 3.92 19.51 -12.92
N PHE A 275 3.62 20.31 -11.90
CA PHE A 275 4.52 20.58 -10.78
C PHE A 275 3.76 20.38 -9.47
N THR A 276 4.29 19.53 -8.60
CA THR A 276 3.67 19.17 -7.33
C THR A 276 4.64 19.38 -6.17
N ILE A 277 4.15 20.02 -5.11
CA ILE A 277 4.79 20.09 -3.79
C ILE A 277 3.90 19.32 -2.83
N LYS A 278 4.48 18.34 -2.13
CA LYS A 278 3.75 17.55 -1.12
C LYS A 278 4.54 17.46 0.19
N ASN A 279 3.95 17.97 1.25
CA ASN A 279 4.40 17.72 2.61
C ASN A 279 3.58 16.54 3.17
N PRO A 280 4.17 15.36 3.44
CA PRO A 280 3.43 14.18 3.91
C PRO A 280 2.90 14.31 5.35
N ASN A 281 3.52 15.18 6.18
CA ASN A 281 3.12 15.43 7.57
C ASN A 281 3.16 16.93 7.85
N PHE A 282 2.14 17.64 7.32
CA PHE A 282 2.06 19.09 7.43
C PHE A 282 1.77 19.51 8.87
N ASN A 283 2.63 20.38 9.39
CA ASN A 283 2.54 20.89 10.76
C ASN A 283 2.40 19.80 11.83
N TYR A 284 3.06 18.65 11.62
CA TYR A 284 3.09 17.51 12.55
C TYR A 284 1.71 16.93 12.90
N SER A 285 0.75 17.12 12.02
CA SER A 285 -0.65 16.75 12.25
C SER A 285 -1.04 15.35 11.75
N ASN A 286 -0.08 14.57 11.26
CA ASN A 286 -0.31 13.30 10.52
C ASN A 286 -1.20 13.47 9.29
N LYS A 287 -1.33 14.72 8.79
CA LYS A 287 -2.07 15.05 7.58
C LYS A 287 -1.10 15.53 6.51
N SER A 288 -1.26 15.04 5.31
CA SER A 288 -0.48 15.52 4.18
C SER A 288 -1.08 16.83 3.65
N LEU A 289 -0.23 17.72 3.16
CA LEU A 289 -0.64 18.86 2.35
C LEU A 289 0.02 18.76 0.99
N SER A 290 -0.75 18.87 -0.09
CA SER A 290 -0.24 18.85 -1.45
C SER A 290 -0.77 20.04 -2.24
N THR A 291 0.10 20.62 -3.04
CA THR A 291 -0.21 21.70 -3.97
C THR A 291 0.29 21.28 -5.34
N THR A 292 -0.56 21.38 -6.34
CA THR A 292 -0.22 21.03 -7.73
C THR A 292 -0.59 22.15 -8.68
N ILE A 293 0.29 22.45 -9.60
CA ILE A 293 0.03 23.29 -10.77
C ILE A 293 0.16 22.39 -11.98
N GLU A 294 -0.83 22.39 -12.86
CA GLU A 294 -0.81 21.60 -14.09
C GLU A 294 -1.31 22.39 -15.28
N SER A 295 -0.77 22.04 -16.44
CA SER A 295 -1.27 22.53 -17.71
C SER A 295 -1.31 21.37 -18.70
N THR A 296 -2.43 21.21 -19.39
CA THR A 296 -2.63 20.17 -20.41
C THR A 296 -3.19 20.83 -21.64
N ASN A 297 -2.50 20.64 -22.77
CA ASN A 297 -3.02 20.96 -24.09
C ASN A 297 -3.35 19.65 -24.80
N ILE A 298 -4.52 19.58 -25.44
CA ILE A 298 -4.96 18.45 -26.28
C ILE A 298 -5.35 19.04 -27.65
N ASP A 299 -4.60 18.67 -28.67
CA ASP A 299 -4.87 19.08 -30.08
C ASP A 299 -5.48 17.90 -30.85
N LYS A 300 -6.76 18.02 -31.12
CA LYS A 300 -7.53 17.13 -32.01
C LYS A 300 -8.19 17.89 -33.17
N LEU A 301 -7.59 19.00 -33.59
CA LEU A 301 -8.10 19.82 -34.68
C LEU A 301 -8.21 19.06 -36.01
N THR A 302 -7.27 18.17 -36.26
CA THR A 302 -7.24 17.36 -37.50
C THR A 302 -8.23 16.19 -37.46
N GLU A 303 -8.46 15.58 -36.30
CA GLU A 303 -9.33 14.42 -36.15
C GLU A 303 -10.77 14.82 -35.84
N ASN A 304 -10.97 15.49 -34.70
CA ASN A 304 -12.29 15.78 -34.15
C ASN A 304 -12.67 17.25 -34.21
N GLY A 305 -11.78 18.11 -34.74
CA GLY A 305 -12.03 19.53 -34.99
C GLY A 305 -11.97 20.41 -33.75
N TYR A 306 -11.29 19.99 -32.65
CA TYR A 306 -11.14 20.82 -31.48
C TYR A 306 -9.72 20.77 -30.88
N GLU A 307 -9.38 21.82 -30.16
CA GLU A 307 -8.22 21.94 -29.32
C GLU A 307 -8.66 22.46 -27.94
N THR A 308 -8.07 21.93 -26.86
CA THR A 308 -8.32 22.47 -25.54
C THR A 308 -7.02 22.65 -24.77
N THR A 309 -6.90 23.80 -24.10
CA THR A 309 -5.82 24.08 -23.14
C THR A 309 -6.43 24.29 -21.77
N LYS A 310 -6.07 23.41 -20.83
CA LYS A 310 -6.55 23.48 -19.46
C LYS A 310 -5.38 23.69 -18.51
N THR A 311 -5.36 24.84 -17.82
CA THR A 311 -4.35 25.18 -16.82
C THR A 311 -5.01 25.32 -15.45
N GLY A 312 -4.43 24.70 -14.44
CA GLY A 312 -5.05 24.68 -13.12
C GLY A 312 -4.08 24.64 -11.97
N PHE A 313 -4.66 24.96 -10.83
CA PHE A 313 -4.02 24.89 -9.52
C PHE A 313 -4.92 24.07 -8.59
N SER A 314 -4.30 23.23 -7.77
CA SER A 314 -5.03 22.48 -6.76
C SER A 314 -4.29 22.47 -5.42
N ILE A 315 -5.06 22.47 -4.34
CA ILE A 315 -4.57 22.28 -2.98
C ILE A 315 -5.40 21.21 -2.31
N GLY A 316 -4.73 20.24 -1.72
CA GLY A 316 -5.40 19.10 -1.10
C GLY A 316 -4.71 18.63 0.17
N THR A 317 -5.47 17.97 1.01
CA THR A 317 -4.96 17.28 2.20
C THR A 317 -5.34 15.81 2.14
N GLY A 318 -4.68 14.97 2.95
CA GLY A 318 -5.00 13.56 3.02
C GLY A 318 -4.57 12.99 4.37
N PHE A 319 -5.46 12.20 4.96
CA PHE A 319 -5.25 11.57 6.26
C PHE A 319 -6.07 10.30 6.41
N GLU A 320 -5.65 9.44 7.31
CA GLU A 320 -6.41 8.27 7.73
C GLU A 320 -7.46 8.70 8.75
N GLN A 321 -8.73 8.59 8.39
CA GLN A 321 -9.85 8.99 9.25
C GLN A 321 -10.30 7.83 10.15
N PHE A 322 -10.28 6.61 9.63
CA PHE A 322 -10.54 5.37 10.34
C PHE A 322 -9.52 4.34 9.88
N GLU A 323 -9.34 3.28 10.62
CA GLU A 323 -8.41 2.20 10.28
C GLU A 323 -8.61 1.76 8.81
N ASN A 324 -7.53 1.78 8.04
CA ASN A 324 -7.49 1.47 6.60
C ASN A 324 -8.37 2.37 5.71
N THR A 325 -8.87 3.51 6.22
CA THR A 325 -9.76 4.42 5.48
C THR A 325 -9.15 5.82 5.39
N TYR A 326 -8.76 6.19 4.18
CA TYR A 326 -8.11 7.46 3.88
C TYR A 326 -9.11 8.43 3.26
N PHE A 327 -9.16 9.65 3.77
CA PHE A 327 -9.92 10.76 3.22
C PHE A 327 -9.00 11.80 2.59
N ARG A 328 -9.27 12.19 1.33
CA ARG A 328 -8.42 13.12 0.56
C ARG A 328 -9.26 14.18 -0.13
N PRO A 329 -9.63 15.28 0.55
CA PRO A 329 -10.27 16.43 -0.08
C PRO A 329 -9.23 17.28 -0.81
N THR A 330 -9.63 17.83 -1.96
CA THR A 330 -8.81 18.69 -2.82
C THR A 330 -9.69 19.78 -3.43
N LEU A 331 -9.31 21.02 -3.24
CA LEU A 331 -9.87 22.16 -3.95
C LEU A 331 -9.05 22.39 -5.22
N SER A 332 -9.70 22.41 -6.37
CA SER A 332 -9.05 22.59 -7.66
C SER A 332 -9.71 23.74 -8.42
N THR A 333 -8.90 24.60 -9.01
CA THR A 333 -9.35 25.69 -9.88
C THR A 333 -8.67 25.56 -11.23
N TYR A 334 -9.45 25.60 -12.30
CA TYR A 334 -8.99 25.45 -13.67
C TYR A 334 -9.51 26.57 -14.54
N PHE A 335 -8.65 26.99 -15.45
CA PHE A 335 -8.96 27.81 -16.57
C PHE A 335 -8.81 26.96 -17.84
N GLU A 336 -9.84 26.87 -18.64
CA GLU A 336 -9.89 26.04 -19.85
C GLU A 336 -10.30 26.88 -21.03
N ASP A 337 -9.54 26.78 -22.13
CA ASP A 337 -9.85 27.36 -23.40
C ASP A 337 -10.12 26.25 -24.42
N LEU A 338 -11.33 26.21 -24.99
CA LEU A 338 -11.77 25.23 -25.95
C LEU A 338 -12.04 25.93 -27.28
N THR A 339 -11.23 25.63 -28.27
CA THR A 339 -11.37 26.15 -29.64
C THR A 339 -11.83 25.06 -30.61
N THR A 340 -12.53 25.44 -31.68
CA THR A 340 -13.05 24.50 -32.67
C THR A 340 -12.81 25.01 -34.08
N ASN A 341 -12.75 24.09 -35.06
CA ASN A 341 -12.65 24.40 -36.47
C ASN A 341 -13.89 23.92 -37.25
N SER A 342 -13.80 23.98 -38.61
CA SER A 342 -14.91 23.58 -39.48
C SER A 342 -15.31 22.10 -39.39
N LYS A 343 -14.41 21.21 -38.99
CA LYS A 343 -14.64 19.76 -38.83
C LYS A 343 -15.47 19.42 -37.59
N ALA A 344 -15.44 20.26 -36.56
CA ALA A 344 -16.19 20.03 -35.34
C ALA A 344 -17.70 19.89 -35.59
N SER A 345 -18.34 19.01 -34.81
CA SER A 345 -19.80 18.87 -34.83
C SER A 345 -20.48 20.16 -34.40
N THR A 346 -21.76 20.32 -34.76
CA THR A 346 -22.55 21.49 -34.34
C THR A 346 -22.65 21.61 -32.82
N ASN A 347 -22.71 20.48 -32.13
CA ASN A 347 -22.78 20.46 -30.68
C ASN A 347 -21.43 20.86 -30.03
N LEU A 348 -20.33 20.45 -30.64
CA LEU A 348 -18.99 20.81 -30.15
C LEU A 348 -18.68 22.30 -30.43
N LYS A 349 -19.07 22.83 -31.57
CA LYS A 349 -18.93 24.27 -31.86
C LYS A 349 -19.67 25.17 -30.87
N LYS A 350 -20.81 24.72 -30.32
CA LYS A 350 -21.54 25.46 -29.27
C LYS A 350 -20.81 25.51 -27.94
N GLN A 351 -19.87 24.59 -27.71
CA GLN A 351 -19.07 24.50 -26.49
C GLN A 351 -17.71 25.22 -26.60
N SER A 352 -17.43 25.86 -27.78
CA SER A 352 -16.22 26.66 -27.93
C SER A 352 -16.29 27.89 -27.02
N GLY A 353 -15.23 28.14 -26.27
CA GLY A 353 -15.16 29.26 -25.33
C GLY A 353 -14.14 29.06 -24.24
N THR A 354 -14.11 30.00 -23.33
CA THR A 354 -13.20 30.01 -22.20
C THR A 354 -14.00 29.75 -20.91
N TYR A 355 -13.54 28.85 -20.09
CA TYR A 355 -14.24 28.39 -18.89
C TYR A 355 -13.37 28.55 -17.65
N PHE A 356 -14.00 28.94 -16.56
CA PHE A 356 -13.39 28.99 -15.24
C PHE A 356 -14.16 28.06 -14.29
N ASP A 357 -13.49 27.03 -13.78
CA ASP A 357 -14.08 26.04 -12.90
C ASP A 357 -13.33 25.95 -11.56
N THR A 358 -14.06 26.01 -10.46
CA THR A 358 -13.56 25.63 -9.13
C THR A 358 -14.39 24.47 -8.63
N LYS A 359 -13.70 23.36 -8.32
CA LYS A 359 -14.34 22.09 -7.88
C LYS A 359 -13.76 21.65 -6.55
N LEU A 360 -14.62 21.20 -5.64
CA LEU A 360 -14.21 20.42 -4.47
C LEU A 360 -14.25 18.95 -4.86
N ASN A 361 -13.09 18.35 -4.94
CA ASN A 361 -12.97 16.91 -5.16
C ASN A 361 -12.67 16.24 -3.82
N TYR A 362 -13.23 15.07 -3.57
CA TYR A 362 -12.79 14.26 -2.47
C TYR A 362 -12.77 12.77 -2.85
N ASN A 363 -11.92 12.05 -2.14
CA ASN A 363 -11.71 10.62 -2.34
C ASN A 363 -11.72 9.95 -0.96
N ILE A 364 -12.55 8.92 -0.82
CA ILE A 364 -12.58 8.01 0.33
C ILE A 364 -12.05 6.68 -0.17
N ASP A 365 -10.94 6.20 0.39
CA ASP A 365 -10.21 5.02 -0.05
C ASP A 365 -10.03 4.06 1.13
N PHE A 366 -10.87 3.02 1.19
CA PHE A 366 -10.71 1.91 2.11
C PHE A 366 -9.82 0.84 1.48
N ASP A 367 -8.70 0.49 2.12
CA ASP A 367 -7.70 -0.44 1.60
C ASP A 367 -7.19 -1.37 2.69
N ASN A 368 -7.79 -2.56 2.81
CA ASN A 368 -7.37 -3.61 3.74
C ASN A 368 -6.62 -4.76 3.06
N ARG A 369 -6.00 -4.51 1.91
CA ARG A 369 -5.18 -5.51 1.22
C ARG A 369 -3.99 -5.92 2.07
N ASN A 370 -3.66 -7.20 2.02
CA ASN A 370 -2.49 -7.73 2.74
C ASN A 370 -1.16 -7.07 2.29
N GLN A 371 -1.07 -6.67 1.03
CA GLN A 371 0.06 -5.91 0.47
C GLN A 371 -0.38 -5.16 -0.79
N ARG A 372 0.25 -4.01 -1.08
CA ARG A 372 -0.13 -3.18 -2.24
C ARG A 372 0.43 -3.68 -3.56
N PHE A 373 1.53 -4.40 -3.52
CA PHE A 373 2.17 -5.04 -4.67
C PHE A 373 2.00 -6.55 -4.55
N GLN A 374 1.61 -7.22 -5.63
CA GLN A 374 1.29 -8.66 -5.64
C GLN A 374 0.23 -9.04 -4.58
N THR A 375 -0.81 -8.23 -4.48
CA THR A 375 -1.93 -8.46 -3.58
C THR A 375 -2.50 -9.86 -3.76
N SER A 376 -2.67 -10.60 -2.69
CA SER A 376 -3.27 -11.95 -2.72
C SER A 376 -4.57 -12.07 -1.94
N GLU A 377 -4.82 -11.17 -1.00
CA GLU A 377 -6.02 -11.16 -0.15
C GLU A 377 -6.40 -9.74 0.22
N GLY A 378 -7.70 -9.53 0.48
CA GLY A 378 -8.24 -8.27 0.93
C GLY A 378 -9.09 -7.54 -0.11
N ASN A 379 -9.55 -6.36 0.26
CA ASN A 379 -10.45 -5.54 -0.53
C ASN A 379 -9.92 -4.11 -0.64
N ARG A 380 -10.28 -3.45 -1.71
CA ARG A 380 -10.16 -2.00 -1.83
C ARG A 380 -11.44 -1.41 -2.37
N ILE A 381 -11.95 -0.37 -1.70
CA ILE A 381 -13.14 0.38 -2.09
C ILE A 381 -12.75 1.84 -2.21
N VAL A 382 -13.03 2.44 -3.35
CA VAL A 382 -12.79 3.86 -3.58
C VAL A 382 -14.10 4.52 -3.98
N PHE A 383 -14.46 5.58 -3.29
CA PHE A 383 -15.49 6.50 -3.71
C PHE A 383 -14.88 7.87 -3.90
N ALA A 384 -15.07 8.46 -5.08
CA ALA A 384 -14.61 9.79 -5.37
C ALA A 384 -15.75 10.63 -5.92
N GLN A 385 -15.81 11.89 -5.49
CA GLN A 385 -16.81 12.85 -5.96
C GLN A 385 -16.16 14.17 -6.28
N GLY A 386 -16.56 14.79 -7.41
CA GLY A 386 -16.19 16.12 -7.80
C GLY A 386 -17.43 17.02 -7.81
N ILE A 387 -17.47 17.98 -6.89
CA ILE A 387 -18.58 18.92 -6.68
C ILE A 387 -18.17 20.26 -7.29
N PRO A 388 -18.92 20.80 -8.26
CA PRO A 388 -18.65 22.14 -8.77
C PRO A 388 -19.06 23.19 -7.72
N LEU A 389 -18.14 24.10 -7.40
CA LEU A 389 -18.40 25.23 -6.50
C LEU A 389 -18.64 26.53 -7.28
N ILE A 390 -17.76 26.80 -8.25
CA ILE A 390 -17.87 27.90 -9.20
C ILE A 390 -17.63 27.28 -10.55
N SER A 391 -18.57 27.39 -11.45
CA SER A 391 -18.50 26.82 -12.80
C SER A 391 -19.56 27.48 -13.69
N GLU A 392 -19.29 27.57 -14.95
CA GLU A 392 -20.30 27.97 -15.92
C GLU A 392 -21.23 26.80 -16.20
N GLU A 393 -20.66 25.59 -16.27
CA GLU A 393 -21.40 24.32 -16.44
C GLU A 393 -21.25 23.45 -15.19
N TYR A 394 -22.29 23.44 -14.34
CA TYR A 394 -22.28 22.70 -13.08
C TYR A 394 -22.45 21.21 -13.31
N SER A 395 -21.34 20.47 -13.43
CA SER A 395 -21.34 19.01 -13.58
C SER A 395 -20.84 18.30 -12.35
N LEU A 396 -21.67 17.43 -11.77
CA LEU A 396 -21.34 16.57 -10.63
C LEU A 396 -20.81 15.22 -11.12
N ARG A 397 -19.58 14.89 -10.72
CA ARG A 397 -18.96 13.61 -11.06
C ARG A 397 -18.92 12.70 -9.83
N ASN A 398 -19.32 11.45 -10.01
CA ASN A 398 -19.19 10.39 -8.99
C ASN A 398 -18.43 9.22 -9.61
N THR A 399 -17.52 8.62 -8.85
CA THR A 399 -16.77 7.43 -9.26
C THR A 399 -16.74 6.44 -8.12
N PHE A 400 -17.02 5.20 -8.42
CA PHE A 400 -16.97 4.09 -7.48
C PHE A 400 -16.07 2.99 -8.04
N GLU A 401 -15.15 2.48 -7.21
CA GLU A 401 -14.31 1.35 -7.53
C GLU A 401 -14.39 0.32 -6.40
N TYR A 402 -14.56 -0.93 -6.76
CA TYR A 402 -14.46 -2.05 -5.85
C TYR A 402 -13.50 -3.08 -6.42
N GLN A 403 -12.56 -3.52 -5.62
CA GLN A 403 -11.62 -4.58 -5.98
C GLN A 403 -11.52 -5.55 -4.82
N THR A 404 -11.53 -6.85 -5.12
CA THR A 404 -11.32 -7.91 -4.14
C THR A 404 -10.33 -8.93 -4.66
N TRP A 405 -9.50 -9.42 -3.77
CA TRP A 405 -8.51 -10.46 -4.05
C TRP A 405 -8.74 -11.62 -3.12
N LYS A 406 -8.71 -12.81 -3.68
CA LYS A 406 -8.82 -14.05 -2.93
C LYS A 406 -7.81 -15.06 -3.45
N LYS A 407 -6.96 -15.52 -2.56
CA LYS A 407 -6.03 -16.61 -2.84
C LYS A 407 -6.80 -17.92 -2.91
N PHE A 408 -6.78 -18.55 -4.07
CA PHE A 408 -7.41 -19.86 -4.28
C PHE A 408 -6.47 -21.00 -3.86
N ASN A 409 -5.20 -20.90 -4.27
CA ASN A 409 -4.10 -21.75 -3.83
C ASN A 409 -2.78 -20.95 -3.83
N ASN A 410 -1.63 -21.62 -3.64
CA ASN A 410 -0.33 -20.92 -3.57
C ASN A 410 0.11 -20.26 -4.88
N GLU A 411 -0.48 -20.63 -6.00
CA GLU A 411 -0.10 -20.18 -7.35
C GLU A 411 -1.17 -19.31 -8.01
N VAL A 412 -2.43 -19.42 -7.54
CA VAL A 412 -3.58 -18.76 -8.18
C VAL A 412 -4.22 -17.78 -7.21
N VAL A 413 -4.29 -16.52 -7.62
CA VAL A 413 -5.04 -15.45 -6.96
C VAL A 413 -6.12 -14.98 -7.92
N THR A 414 -7.36 -14.92 -7.43
CA THR A 414 -8.49 -14.35 -8.17
C THR A 414 -8.66 -12.90 -7.79
N ASN A 415 -8.85 -12.03 -8.78
CA ASN A 415 -9.23 -10.63 -8.60
C ASN A 415 -10.54 -10.35 -9.32
N ILE A 416 -11.47 -9.71 -8.62
CA ILE A 416 -12.69 -9.15 -9.20
C ILE A 416 -12.61 -7.64 -9.04
N SER A 417 -12.82 -6.91 -10.13
CA SER A 417 -12.76 -5.45 -10.15
C SER A 417 -14.02 -4.88 -10.80
N LEU A 418 -14.72 -4.01 -10.07
CA LEU A 418 -15.85 -3.25 -10.56
C LEU A 418 -15.46 -1.77 -10.62
N TYR A 419 -15.83 -1.11 -11.69
CA TYR A 419 -15.67 0.32 -11.86
C TYR A 419 -16.97 0.93 -12.37
N GLY A 420 -17.37 2.02 -11.76
CA GLY A 420 -18.49 2.82 -12.22
C GLY A 420 -18.16 4.29 -12.06
N SER A 421 -18.42 5.07 -13.10
CA SER A 421 -18.33 6.52 -13.03
C SER A 421 -19.54 7.12 -13.72
N MET A 422 -20.06 8.20 -13.16
CA MET A 422 -21.13 8.99 -13.75
C MET A 422 -20.83 10.46 -13.60
N ILE A 423 -21.24 11.23 -14.60
CA ILE A 423 -21.20 12.69 -14.60
C ILE A 423 -22.54 13.22 -15.10
N ASN A 424 -23.16 14.09 -14.33
CA ASN A 424 -24.43 14.69 -14.65
C ASN A 424 -24.35 16.21 -14.50
N SER A 425 -24.93 16.94 -15.46
CA SER A 425 -25.15 18.36 -15.29
C SER A 425 -26.19 18.58 -14.16
N LEU A 426 -25.96 19.57 -13.31
CA LEU A 426 -26.89 20.04 -12.30
C LEU A 426 -27.83 21.14 -12.85
N LYS A 427 -27.64 21.52 -14.11
CA LYS A 427 -28.51 22.38 -14.91
C LYS A 427 -29.04 21.55 -16.08
N ASP A 428 -30.06 22.01 -16.75
CA ASP A 428 -30.61 21.34 -17.94
C ASP A 428 -29.72 21.53 -19.19
N GLU A 429 -28.40 21.39 -19.03
CA GLU A 429 -27.39 21.56 -20.06
C GLU A 429 -26.64 20.25 -20.32
N ASN A 430 -26.04 20.12 -21.51
CA ASN A 430 -25.20 18.98 -21.79
C ASN A 430 -23.87 19.09 -21.07
N VAL A 431 -23.36 17.96 -20.58
CA VAL A 431 -22.01 17.88 -20.02
C VAL A 431 -20.97 18.23 -21.10
N ARG A 432 -20.05 19.13 -20.78
CA ARG A 432 -18.96 19.57 -21.69
C ARG A 432 -18.14 18.37 -22.16
N ILE A 433 -17.71 18.36 -23.40
CA ILE A 433 -17.00 17.22 -24.01
C ILE A 433 -15.73 16.85 -23.25
N THR A 434 -15.02 17.85 -22.73
CA THR A 434 -13.79 17.64 -21.96
C THR A 434 -14.03 17.03 -20.58
N ASP A 435 -15.25 17.11 -20.05
CA ASP A 435 -15.65 16.51 -18.77
C ASP A 435 -16.34 15.14 -18.96
N ARG A 436 -16.72 14.74 -20.17
CA ARG A 436 -17.36 13.44 -20.43
C ARG A 436 -16.43 12.27 -20.13
N LEU A 437 -17.02 11.12 -19.88
CA LEU A 437 -16.32 9.92 -19.44
C LEU A 437 -15.92 9.05 -20.61
N SER A 438 -14.66 8.60 -20.59
CA SER A 438 -14.17 7.51 -21.42
C SER A 438 -13.71 6.37 -20.51
N LEU A 439 -13.78 5.13 -21.00
CA LEU A 439 -13.33 3.97 -20.25
C LEU A 439 -11.80 4.00 -20.06
N PRO A 440 -11.31 3.82 -18.83
CA PRO A 440 -9.86 3.84 -18.56
C PRO A 440 -9.12 2.74 -19.35
N ARG A 441 -8.02 3.07 -20.02
CA ARG A 441 -7.18 2.13 -20.80
C ARG A 441 -6.79 0.86 -20.04
N LYS A 442 -6.51 0.98 -18.75
CA LYS A 442 -6.12 -0.16 -17.90
C LYS A 442 -7.23 -1.17 -17.67
N ARG A 443 -8.49 -0.76 -17.86
CA ARG A 443 -9.68 -1.58 -17.58
C ARG A 443 -10.28 -2.22 -18.83
N LEU A 444 -10.04 -1.64 -20.00
CA LEU A 444 -10.52 -2.15 -21.28
C LEU A 444 -9.34 -2.33 -22.24
N LYS A 445 -8.94 -3.58 -22.45
CA LYS A 445 -7.86 -3.94 -23.37
C LYS A 445 -8.41 -4.35 -24.72
N GLY A 446 -7.63 -4.12 -25.79
CA GLY A 446 -8.01 -4.50 -27.15
C GLY A 446 -8.86 -3.47 -27.91
N PHE A 447 -9.12 -2.31 -27.30
CA PHE A 447 -9.82 -1.19 -27.94
C PHE A 447 -8.95 0.06 -27.88
N GLN A 448 -9.06 0.90 -28.92
CA GLN A 448 -8.47 2.23 -28.91
C GLN A 448 -9.14 3.07 -27.81
N PHE A 449 -8.35 3.88 -27.09
CA PHE A 449 -8.87 4.75 -26.05
C PHE A 449 -9.87 5.75 -26.62
N GLY A 450 -11.01 5.90 -25.95
CA GLY A 450 -12.06 6.81 -26.41
C GLY A 450 -12.94 6.27 -27.52
N ALA A 451 -12.60 5.15 -28.17
CA ALA A 451 -13.32 4.59 -29.31
C ALA A 451 -14.53 3.70 -28.89
N ILE A 452 -15.13 3.98 -27.74
CA ILE A 452 -16.34 3.30 -27.24
C ILE A 452 -17.25 4.35 -26.60
N GLY A 453 -18.52 4.32 -26.98
CA GLY A 453 -19.53 5.20 -26.40
C GLY A 453 -20.33 5.96 -27.45
N PRO A 454 -21.00 7.04 -27.06
CA PRO A 454 -21.77 7.89 -27.95
C PRO A 454 -20.92 8.52 -29.06
N VAL A 455 -21.53 8.64 -30.23
CA VAL A 455 -20.91 9.22 -31.43
C VAL A 455 -21.66 10.49 -31.81
N ASP A 456 -20.92 11.55 -32.16
CA ASP A 456 -21.45 12.80 -32.70
C ASP A 456 -20.67 13.16 -33.98
N ALA A 457 -21.38 13.31 -35.11
CA ALA A 457 -20.80 13.57 -36.42
C ALA A 457 -19.70 12.58 -36.88
N GLY A 458 -19.75 11.34 -36.46
CA GLY A 458 -18.77 10.29 -36.75
C GLY A 458 -17.69 10.09 -35.70
N ASP A 459 -17.56 10.98 -34.73
CA ASP A 459 -16.54 10.97 -33.69
C ASP A 459 -17.08 10.48 -32.36
N TYR A 460 -16.29 9.70 -31.64
CA TYR A 460 -16.60 9.31 -30.26
C TYR A 460 -16.43 10.52 -29.33
N VAL A 461 -17.47 10.84 -28.57
CA VAL A 461 -17.52 12.06 -27.77
C VAL A 461 -17.52 11.77 -26.25
N GLY A 462 -17.31 10.51 -25.85
CA GLY A 462 -17.45 10.09 -24.46
C GLY A 462 -18.92 10.05 -24.00
N GLY A 463 -19.15 9.52 -22.83
CA GLY A 463 -20.47 9.35 -22.23
C GLY A 463 -20.63 10.02 -20.88
N ASN A 464 -21.86 10.00 -20.37
CA ASN A 464 -22.17 10.45 -19.00
C ASN A 464 -22.04 9.31 -17.99
N TYR A 465 -22.00 8.07 -18.46
CA TYR A 465 -21.88 6.85 -17.64
C TYR A 465 -20.78 5.96 -18.23
N ALA A 466 -19.93 5.42 -17.36
CA ALA A 466 -18.89 4.47 -17.75
C ALA A 466 -18.83 3.36 -16.70
N THR A 467 -19.00 2.08 -17.10
CA THR A 467 -18.94 0.93 -16.20
C THR A 467 -18.07 -0.17 -16.80
N VAL A 468 -17.28 -0.83 -15.94
CA VAL A 468 -16.44 -1.98 -16.32
C VAL A 468 -16.43 -2.98 -15.18
N MET A 469 -16.48 -4.26 -15.54
CA MET A 469 -16.34 -5.37 -14.61
C MET A 469 -15.17 -6.26 -15.04
#